data_d601b9c5d6729ea41b57c56082a272e8
#
_entry.id   d601b9c5d6729ea41b57c56082a272e8
#
_cell.length_a   1.000
_cell.length_b   1.000
_cell.length_c   1.000
_cell.angle_alpha   90.00
_cell.angle_beta   90.00
_cell.angle_gamma   90.00
#
_symmetry.space_group_name_H-M   'P 1'
#
loop_
_entity.id
_entity.type
_entity.pdbx_description
1 polymer ?
#
loop_
_entity_poly.entity_id
_entity_poly.type
_entity_poly.pdbx_seq_one_letter_code
_entity_poly.pdbx_strand_id
1 'polypeptide(L)' 'MKKFSSLTAVIEKEGKWFVATCPELGVASQGRTLKEAHAMVQEAVNLFLESASVEEIKRSLA' A
#
# COMPACT_ATOMS: atom_id res chain seq x y z
N MET A 1 12.67 -6.05 -13.38
CA MET A 1 12.17 -5.56 -13.31
C MET A 1 11.90 -4.73 -12.43
N LYS A 2 11.81 -4.08 -12.00
CA LYS A 2 11.53 -3.23 -11.35
C LYS A 2 10.29 -3.07 -11.03
N LYS A 3 9.64 -3.87 -10.69
CA LYS A 3 8.35 -3.82 -10.51
C LYS A 3 7.89 -3.18 -9.32
N PHE A 4 8.51 -3.25 -8.16
CA PHE A 4 8.02 -2.64 -6.94
C PHE A 4 8.12 -1.13 -6.97
N SER A 5 8.92 -0.57 -7.86
CA SER A 5 8.99 0.87 -7.96
C SER A 5 7.78 1.43 -8.69
N SER A 6 6.92 0.57 -9.19
CA SER A 6 5.72 1.01 -9.90
C SER A 6 4.45 0.82 -9.12
N LEU A 7 4.54 0.61 -7.83
CA LEU A 7 3.34 0.42 -7.04
C LEU A 7 2.47 1.65 -7.06
N THR A 8 1.16 1.44 -7.11
CA THR A 8 0.19 2.52 -7.22
C THR A 8 -0.44 2.81 -5.89
N ALA A 9 -0.71 4.06 -5.62
CA ALA A 9 -1.47 4.45 -4.45
C ALA A 9 -2.73 5.15 -4.93
N VAL A 10 -3.88 4.57 -4.66
CA VAL A 10 -5.16 5.16 -5.00
C VAL A 10 -5.75 5.73 -3.74
N ILE A 11 -6.06 7.03 -3.74
CA ILE A 11 -6.56 7.69 -2.55
C ILE A 11 -7.94 8.25 -2.84
N GLU A 12 -8.91 7.90 -1.99
CA GLU A 12 -10.28 8.36 -2.13
C GLU A 12 -10.76 8.95 -0.83
N LYS A 13 -11.63 9.94 -0.92
CA LYS A 13 -12.19 10.56 0.26
C LYS A 13 -13.45 9.83 0.67
N GLU A 14 -13.52 9.46 1.96
CA GLU A 14 -14.66 8.78 2.50
C GLU A 14 -15.10 9.54 3.75
N GLY A 15 -16.10 10.39 3.60
CA GLY A 15 -16.55 11.20 4.72
C GLY A 15 -15.44 12.11 5.19
N LYS A 16 -15.03 11.94 6.42
CA LYS A 16 -13.96 12.75 6.99
C LYS A 16 -12.59 12.12 6.80
N TRP A 17 -12.53 10.97 6.16
CA TRP A 17 -11.29 10.25 6.03
C TRP A 17 -10.84 10.16 4.60
N PHE A 18 -9.55 9.98 4.42
CA PHE A 18 -9.00 9.62 3.12
C PHE A 18 -8.51 8.19 3.21
N VAL A 19 -8.93 7.37 2.27
CA VAL A 19 -8.54 5.96 2.25
C VAL A 19 -7.56 5.76 1.11
N ALA A 20 -6.40 5.23 1.43
CA ALA A 20 -5.37 4.98 0.44
C ALA A 20 -5.21 3.48 0.28
N THR A 21 -5.13 3.04 -0.95
CA THR A 21 -5.04 1.62 -1.27
C THR A 21 -3.90 1.37 -2.23
N CYS A 22 -3.19 0.29 -2.01
CA CYS A 22 -2.21 -0.20 -2.97
C CYS A 22 -2.77 -1.49 -3.55
N PRO A 23 -3.44 -1.41 -4.71
CA PRO A 23 -4.13 -2.59 -5.24
C PRO A 23 -3.20 -3.75 -5.56
N GLU A 24 -1.97 -3.44 -5.96
CA GLU A 24 -1.03 -4.48 -6.31
C GLU A 24 -0.75 -5.43 -5.15
N LEU A 25 -0.77 -4.91 -3.93
CA LEU A 25 -0.46 -5.71 -2.76
C LEU A 25 -1.68 -5.97 -1.90
N GLY A 26 -2.82 -5.39 -2.23
CA GLY A 26 -4.02 -5.55 -1.42
C GLY A 26 -3.89 -4.87 -0.06
N VAL A 27 -3.11 -3.80 0.02
CA VAL A 27 -2.88 -3.09 1.26
C VAL A 27 -3.66 -1.80 1.26
N ALA A 28 -4.28 -1.46 2.39
CA ALA A 28 -5.05 -0.24 2.51
C ALA A 28 -4.78 0.42 3.85
N SER A 29 -4.90 1.74 3.86
CA SER A 29 -4.72 2.51 5.08
C SER A 29 -5.58 3.75 4.97
N GLN A 30 -5.68 4.51 6.06
CA GLN A 30 -6.48 5.72 6.02
C GLN A 30 -5.84 6.80 6.86
N GLY A 31 -6.23 8.03 6.60
CA GLY A 31 -5.73 9.17 7.33
C GLY A 31 -6.74 10.30 7.27
N ARG A 32 -6.48 11.34 8.01
CA ARG A 32 -7.40 12.48 8.06
C ARG A 32 -7.11 13.49 6.96
N THR A 33 -5.96 13.42 6.36
CA THR A 33 -5.60 14.28 5.24
C THR A 33 -5.06 13.41 4.13
N LEU A 34 -5.02 13.98 2.94
CA LEU A 34 -4.47 13.28 1.79
C LEU A 34 -3.03 12.87 2.07
N LYS A 35 -2.26 13.79 2.62
CA LYS A 35 -0.86 13.52 2.90
C LYS A 35 -0.71 12.44 3.95
N GLU A 36 -1.56 12.46 4.96
CA GLU A 36 -1.48 11.44 6.01
C GLU A 36 -1.84 10.07 5.47
N ALA A 37 -2.90 10.01 4.66
CA ALA A 37 -3.32 8.73 4.09
C ALA A 37 -2.22 8.14 3.21
N HIS A 38 -1.56 9.01 2.42
CA HIS A 38 -0.47 8.54 1.57
C HIS A 38 0.69 8.01 2.41
N ALA A 39 1.04 8.73 3.47
CA ALA A 39 2.12 8.28 4.33
C ALA A 39 1.79 6.97 5.03
N MET A 40 0.53 6.83 5.44
CA MET A 40 0.12 5.61 6.13
C MET A 40 0.13 4.40 5.21
N VAL A 41 -0.34 4.56 3.97
CA VAL A 41 -0.32 3.42 3.06
C VAL A 41 1.11 3.08 2.67
N GLN A 42 1.97 4.08 2.57
CA GLN A 42 3.36 3.82 2.25
C GLN A 42 4.03 3.04 3.36
N GLU A 43 3.73 3.39 4.60
CA GLU A 43 4.27 2.65 5.72
C GLU A 43 3.73 1.22 5.74
N ALA A 44 2.44 1.06 5.45
CA ALA A 44 1.83 -0.26 5.41
C ALA A 44 2.46 -1.13 4.33
N VAL A 45 2.76 -0.54 3.17
CA VAL A 45 3.43 -1.27 2.11
C VAL A 45 4.83 -1.70 2.55
N ASN A 46 5.55 -0.80 3.21
CA ASN A 46 6.88 -1.14 3.68
C ASN A 46 6.84 -2.28 4.67
N LEU A 47 5.88 -2.23 5.60
CA LEU A 47 5.73 -3.30 6.58
C LEU A 47 5.35 -4.62 5.92
N PHE A 48 4.49 -4.55 4.90
CA PHE A 48 4.10 -5.75 4.18
C PHE A 48 5.33 -6.40 3.54
N LEU A 49 6.15 -5.59 2.87
CA LEU A 49 7.31 -6.12 2.18
C LEU A 49 8.37 -6.61 3.16
N GLU A 50 8.48 -5.98 4.32
CA GLU A 50 9.44 -6.44 5.31
C GLU A 50 8.99 -7.72 6.01
N SER A 51 7.69 -7.86 6.21
CA SER A 51 7.16 -9.01 6.92
C SER A 51 7.06 -10.24 6.05
N ALA A 52 6.80 -10.06 4.76
CA ALA A 52 6.59 -11.19 3.88
C ALA A 52 7.92 -11.87 3.58
N SER A 53 7.92 -13.18 3.63
CA SER A 53 9.11 -13.91 3.26
C SER A 53 9.28 -13.84 1.74
N VAL A 54 10.49 -14.15 1.29
CA VAL A 54 10.75 -14.17 -0.15
C VAL A 54 9.83 -15.16 -0.83
N GLU A 55 9.57 -16.27 -0.18
CA GLU A 55 8.69 -17.27 -0.75
C GLU A 55 7.26 -16.77 -0.87
N GLU A 56 6.80 -16.05 0.13
CA GLU A 56 5.45 -15.51 0.06
C GLU A 56 5.32 -14.48 -1.03
N ILE A 57 6.33 -13.68 -1.21
CA ILE A 57 6.32 -12.69 -2.27
C ILE A 57 6.30 -13.37 -3.62
N LYS A 58 7.09 -14.40 -3.79
CA LYS A 58 7.11 -15.14 -5.05
C LYS A 58 5.76 -15.76 -5.34
N ARG A 59 5.13 -16.31 -4.31
CA ARG A 59 3.83 -16.91 -4.48
C ARG A 59 2.80 -15.89 -4.91
N SER A 60 2.85 -14.71 -4.33
CA SER A 60 1.90 -13.65 -4.67
C SER A 60 2.08 -13.18 -6.10
N LEU A 61 3.29 -13.22 -6.60
CA LEU A 61 3.56 -12.72 -7.93
C LEU A 61 3.42 -13.78 -9.01
N ALA A 62 3.36 -15.00 -8.62
CA ALA A 62 3.29 -16.11 -9.59
C ALA A 62 1.89 -16.26 -10.25
#